data_73166109198f7b2dca48b15fe3ed25e4
#
_entry.id   73166109198f7b2dca48b15fe3ed25e4
#
_cell.length_a   1.000
_cell.length_b   1.000
_cell.length_c   1.000
_cell.angle_alpha   90.00
_cell.angle_beta   90.00
_cell.angle_gamma   90.00
#
_symmetry.space_group_name_H-M   'P 1'
#
loop_
_entity.id
_entity.type
_entity.pdbx_description
1 polymer ?
#
loop_
_entity_poly.entity_id
_entity_poly.type
_entity_poly.pdbx_seq_one_letter_code
_entity_poly.pdbx_strand_id
1 'polypeptide(L)'
;MKQLHTLLMMLVLLAFTAVGQTADGTQAVDTDPIETFLQSPGIDPAATAVYIYDLNSGKVLASHNQSRPMVPASVMKCVTTASLLDRAGRKWRYETPVYITGNIHKGVLDGNIMVEASADPSVNTRHDPGSDNIIDEIVQALRQEHIDTVRGSIVVDEHRFAGPAINPTWASGDLPNAYGTGTHGFNFEDNASGSASVRDPGARFRSRLTDALKANGITVLGRNLPNDTRRRLIGTHRSAEVQDIMRSCMMRSDNQYAEAMLRTFSHLKGRDGSTASGADEEIKLWKHKGAPLKDVRIVDGSGLSRSNRLTAEFLGSVLGEMAHDPWYASFFPLAGQEGTLKRFMSGSPLEGYVALKTGSMNGIQSYAGYKINEDYAPTHVVVVMMNNLKNRARARTDLQTMLERLF
;
A
#
# COMPACT_ATOMS: atom_id res chain seq x y z
N MET A 1 -21.11 55.24 58.65
CA MET A 1 -22.57 55.39 58.76
C MET A 1 -23.15 54.20 58.04
N LYS A 2 -23.52 53.14 58.80
CA LYS A 2 -24.95 52.81 59.12
C LYS A 2 -25.72 52.47 57.84
N GLN A 3 -26.31 51.34 57.57
CA GLN A 3 -27.01 50.26 58.34
C GLN A 3 -27.33 49.17 57.29
N LEU A 4 -27.08 47.87 57.41
CA LEU A 4 -27.89 46.88 58.19
C LEU A 4 -29.38 46.86 57.96
N HIS A 5 -29.93 45.80 57.32
CA HIS A 5 -31.26 45.15 57.55
C HIS A 5 -31.26 43.87 56.69
N THR A 6 -31.07 42.67 57.16
CA THR A 6 -31.92 41.74 57.93
C THR A 6 -33.13 41.20 57.17
N LEU A 7 -33.01 39.93 56.76
CA LEU A 7 -33.89 38.74 56.91
C LEU A 7 -35.44 38.92 56.68
N LEU A 8 -35.96 38.09 55.72
CA LEU A 8 -37.20 37.33 56.07
C LEU A 8 -37.29 36.06 55.16
N MET A 9 -37.29 34.93 55.82
CA MET A 9 -37.67 33.61 55.30
C MET A 9 -39.21 33.59 55.12
N MET A 10 -39.70 33.01 54.00
CA MET A 10 -41.09 32.53 53.96
C MET A 10 -41.14 31.22 53.17
N LEU A 11 -41.24 30.10 53.89
CA LEU A 11 -41.67 28.79 53.42
C LEU A 11 -43.10 28.86 52.93
N VAL A 12 -43.35 28.42 51.68
CA VAL A 12 -44.70 28.01 51.26
C VAL A 12 -44.63 26.59 50.79
N LEU A 13 -45.10 25.67 51.64
CA LEU A 13 -45.43 24.30 51.24
C LEU A 13 -46.74 24.39 50.41
N LEU A 14 -46.67 23.90 49.18
CA LEU A 14 -47.78 23.47 48.37
C LEU A 14 -47.60 22.03 47.95
N ALA A 15 -48.38 21.18 48.63
CA ALA A 15 -48.57 19.79 48.22
C ALA A 15 -49.41 19.77 46.94
N PHE A 16 -48.90 19.19 45.88
CA PHE A 16 -49.70 18.76 44.76
C PHE A 16 -49.63 17.24 44.64
N THR A 17 -50.80 16.69 44.65
CA THR A 17 -51.15 15.27 44.55
C THR A 17 -50.62 14.65 43.26
N ALA A 18 -50.05 13.48 43.43
CA ALA A 18 -49.63 12.60 42.34
C ALA A 18 -50.84 12.18 41.49
N VAL A 19 -50.70 12.42 40.17
CA VAL A 19 -51.41 11.63 39.14
C VAL A 19 -50.32 10.93 38.37
N GLY A 20 -50.31 9.60 38.46
CA GLY A 20 -49.37 8.77 37.78
C GLY A 20 -49.51 8.87 36.25
N GLN A 21 -48.41 9.18 35.59
CA GLN A 21 -48.18 8.80 34.22
C GLN A 21 -46.88 8.02 34.23
N THR A 22 -46.99 6.72 33.96
CA THR A 22 -45.91 5.85 33.59
C THR A 22 -45.40 6.28 32.21
N ALA A 23 -44.44 7.20 32.19
CA ALA A 23 -43.61 7.41 31.02
C ALA A 23 -42.54 6.32 31.07
N ASP A 24 -42.65 5.34 30.21
CA ASP A 24 -41.61 4.36 29.87
C ASP A 24 -40.49 5.09 29.14
N GLY A 25 -39.72 5.84 29.91
CA GLY A 25 -38.50 6.51 29.48
C GLY A 25 -37.34 5.57 29.68
N THR A 26 -37.20 4.57 28.83
CA THR A 26 -35.92 3.93 28.62
C THR A 26 -34.99 5.02 28.12
N GLN A 27 -34.21 5.63 29.03
CA GLN A 27 -32.98 6.33 28.64
C GLN A 27 -32.16 5.34 27.83
N ALA A 28 -31.96 5.64 26.55
CA ALA A 28 -31.01 4.91 25.74
C ALA A 28 -29.70 4.95 26.51
N VAL A 29 -29.26 3.82 27.03
CA VAL A 29 -27.92 3.66 27.61
C VAL A 29 -26.97 3.98 26.48
N ASP A 30 -26.24 5.07 26.59
CA ASP A 30 -25.20 5.45 25.62
C ASP A 30 -24.06 4.42 25.73
N THR A 31 -24.27 3.31 25.03
CA THR A 31 -23.30 2.19 25.02
C THR A 31 -22.09 2.61 24.21
N ASP A 32 -20.89 2.35 24.75
CA ASP A 32 -19.61 2.57 24.07
C ASP A 32 -19.68 2.01 22.62
N PRO A 33 -19.42 2.84 21.60
CA PRO A 33 -19.43 2.39 20.20
C PRO A 33 -18.54 1.18 19.94
N ILE A 34 -17.41 1.08 20.62
CA ILE A 34 -16.47 -0.05 20.49
C ILE A 34 -17.08 -1.32 21.11
N GLU A 35 -17.65 -1.22 22.29
CA GLU A 35 -18.28 -2.36 22.95
C GLU A 35 -19.48 -2.87 22.12
N THR A 36 -20.30 -1.97 21.61
CA THR A 36 -21.42 -2.32 20.71
C THR A 36 -20.92 -3.05 19.46
N PHE A 37 -19.84 -2.57 18.85
CA PHE A 37 -19.22 -3.20 17.68
C PHE A 37 -18.69 -4.60 18.01
N LEU A 38 -17.99 -4.77 19.12
CA LEU A 38 -17.43 -6.06 19.54
C LEU A 38 -18.51 -7.10 19.86
N GLN A 39 -19.70 -6.68 20.26
CA GLN A 39 -20.85 -7.54 20.51
C GLN A 39 -21.66 -7.87 19.26
N SER A 40 -21.32 -7.29 18.10
CA SER A 40 -22.04 -7.53 16.84
C SER A 40 -21.93 -8.98 16.39
N PRO A 41 -23.04 -9.58 15.88
CA PRO A 41 -23.03 -10.95 15.39
C PRO A 41 -22.03 -11.15 14.25
N GLY A 42 -21.08 -12.07 14.43
CA GLY A 42 -20.05 -12.39 13.43
C GLY A 42 -18.72 -11.70 13.67
N ILE A 43 -18.63 -10.79 14.63
CA ILE A 43 -17.35 -10.31 15.19
C ILE A 43 -16.89 -11.28 16.27
N ASP A 44 -15.64 -11.67 16.23
CA ASP A 44 -14.96 -12.42 17.30
C ASP A 44 -14.11 -11.42 18.09
N PRO A 45 -14.52 -10.99 19.30
CA PRO A 45 -13.77 -10.00 20.08
C PRO A 45 -12.34 -10.46 20.36
N ALA A 46 -12.12 -11.77 20.57
CA ALA A 46 -10.81 -12.32 20.80
C ALA A 46 -9.90 -12.27 19.55
N ALA A 47 -10.48 -12.20 18.36
CA ALA A 47 -9.77 -12.11 17.08
C ALA A 47 -9.98 -10.75 16.39
N THR A 48 -10.34 -9.73 17.17
CA THR A 48 -10.48 -8.34 16.72
C THR A 48 -9.52 -7.45 17.50
N ALA A 49 -8.84 -6.54 16.81
CA ALA A 49 -8.01 -5.50 17.42
C ALA A 49 -8.43 -4.13 16.88
N VAL A 50 -8.56 -3.17 17.79
CA VAL A 50 -8.91 -1.77 17.51
C VAL A 50 -7.86 -0.87 18.15
N TYR A 51 -7.45 0.18 17.44
CA TYR A 51 -6.63 1.26 17.96
C TYR A 51 -6.98 2.55 17.25
N ILE A 52 -7.51 3.51 17.99
CA ILE A 52 -7.86 4.82 17.50
C ILE A 52 -7.15 5.86 18.36
N TYR A 53 -6.37 6.70 17.70
CA TYR A 53 -5.49 7.66 18.34
C TYR A 53 -5.75 9.06 17.80
N ASP A 54 -6.01 9.99 18.69
CA ASP A 54 -6.20 11.42 18.37
C ASP A 54 -4.84 12.09 18.26
N LEU A 55 -4.54 12.55 17.03
CA LEU A 55 -3.25 13.18 16.70
C LEU A 55 -3.12 14.59 17.34
N ASN A 56 -4.22 15.26 17.62
CA ASN A 56 -4.21 16.60 18.21
C ASN A 56 -3.93 16.56 19.72
N SER A 57 -4.61 15.66 20.43
CA SER A 57 -4.46 15.55 21.88
C SER A 57 -3.31 14.61 22.29
N GLY A 58 -2.80 13.79 21.38
CA GLY A 58 -1.80 12.79 21.70
C GLY A 58 -2.32 11.64 22.56
N LYS A 59 -3.63 11.34 22.51
CA LYS A 59 -4.27 10.32 23.35
C LYS A 59 -4.89 9.19 22.53
N VAL A 60 -4.87 8.00 23.12
CA VAL A 60 -5.67 6.88 22.61
C VAL A 60 -7.13 7.16 22.94
N LEU A 61 -7.96 7.33 21.90
CA LEU A 61 -9.38 7.54 22.01
C LEU A 61 -10.12 6.23 22.31
N ALA A 62 -9.73 5.15 21.65
CA ALA A 62 -10.30 3.84 21.85
C ALA A 62 -9.29 2.74 21.53
N SER A 63 -9.32 1.64 22.27
CA SER A 63 -8.47 0.48 22.01
C SER A 63 -9.10 -0.82 22.50
N HIS A 64 -8.84 -1.91 21.74
CA HIS A 64 -9.15 -3.26 22.11
C HIS A 64 -8.11 -4.19 21.53
N ASN A 65 -7.54 -5.10 22.32
CA ASN A 65 -6.48 -6.03 21.88
C ASN A 65 -5.35 -5.36 21.08
N GLN A 66 -5.02 -4.11 21.37
CA GLN A 66 -4.09 -3.30 20.57
C GLN A 66 -2.72 -3.94 20.38
N SER A 67 -2.23 -4.69 21.39
CA SER A 67 -0.95 -5.39 21.37
C SER A 67 -1.06 -6.85 20.90
N ARG A 68 -2.24 -7.31 20.48
CA ARG A 68 -2.44 -8.67 19.99
C ARG A 68 -1.91 -8.81 18.56
N PRO A 69 -1.05 -9.82 18.27
CA PRO A 69 -0.56 -10.06 16.92
C PRO A 69 -1.68 -10.62 16.02
N MET A 70 -2.01 -9.90 14.95
CA MET A 70 -3.05 -10.22 13.98
C MET A 70 -2.46 -10.46 12.59
N VAL A 71 -3.14 -11.24 11.76
CA VAL A 71 -2.84 -11.28 10.33
C VAL A 71 -3.38 -9.99 9.70
N PRO A 72 -2.51 -9.12 9.14
CA PRO A 72 -2.93 -7.78 8.72
C PRO A 72 -3.65 -7.77 7.37
N ALA A 73 -3.42 -8.78 6.52
CA ALA A 73 -3.72 -8.68 5.09
C ALA A 73 -3.09 -7.40 4.49
N SER A 74 -3.72 -6.77 3.49
CA SER A 74 -3.12 -5.66 2.74
C SER A 74 -2.94 -4.34 3.50
N VAL A 75 -3.32 -4.24 4.79
CA VAL A 75 -2.90 -3.09 5.60
C VAL A 75 -1.39 -3.12 5.93
N MET A 76 -0.72 -4.26 5.68
CA MET A 76 0.74 -4.35 5.64
C MET A 76 1.37 -3.29 4.73
N LYS A 77 0.72 -2.94 3.62
CA LYS A 77 1.19 -1.95 2.66
C LYS A 77 1.40 -0.56 3.27
N CYS A 78 0.72 -0.24 4.37
CA CYS A 78 0.99 1.00 5.11
C CYS A 78 2.43 1.03 5.65
N VAL A 79 2.93 -0.10 6.17
CA VAL A 79 4.31 -0.21 6.66
C VAL A 79 5.29 -0.09 5.49
N THR A 80 5.05 -0.84 4.42
CA THR A 80 5.94 -0.90 3.26
C THR A 80 6.06 0.44 2.52
N THR A 81 4.94 1.13 2.28
CA THR A 81 4.96 2.45 1.64
C THR A 81 5.59 3.51 2.54
N ALA A 82 5.32 3.48 3.86
CA ALA A 82 5.94 4.37 4.83
C ALA A 82 7.47 4.19 4.88
N SER A 83 7.94 2.94 4.90
CA SER A 83 9.37 2.62 4.95
C SER A 83 10.11 3.09 3.70
N LEU A 84 9.55 2.87 2.52
CA LEU A 84 10.16 3.34 1.27
C LEU A 84 10.11 4.86 1.17
N LEU A 85 9.00 5.50 1.56
CA LEU A 85 8.86 6.96 1.55
C LEU A 85 9.88 7.64 2.45
N ASP A 86 10.08 7.13 3.68
CA ASP A 86 11.09 7.61 4.63
C ASP A 86 12.50 7.57 4.02
N ARG A 87 12.82 6.54 3.24
CA ARG A 87 14.16 6.35 2.66
C ARG A 87 14.38 7.09 1.36
N ALA A 88 13.43 7.04 0.43
CA ALA A 88 13.57 7.52 -0.93
C ALA A 88 13.12 8.97 -1.10
N GLY A 89 12.14 9.40 -0.30
CA GLY A 89 11.43 10.66 -0.51
C GLY A 89 10.45 10.59 -1.69
N ARG A 90 9.50 11.53 -1.73
CA ARG A 90 8.35 11.48 -2.66
C ARG A 90 8.70 11.54 -4.14
N LYS A 91 9.71 12.33 -4.50
CA LYS A 91 10.09 12.63 -5.89
C LYS A 91 11.08 11.65 -6.49
N TRP A 92 11.50 10.65 -5.71
CA TRP A 92 12.38 9.62 -6.21
C TRP A 92 11.72 8.86 -7.37
N ARG A 93 12.53 8.43 -8.35
CA ARG A 93 12.09 7.68 -9.54
C ARG A 93 12.97 6.46 -9.74
N TYR A 94 12.39 5.40 -10.27
CA TYR A 94 13.18 4.31 -10.84
C TYR A 94 13.81 4.78 -12.14
N GLU A 95 15.05 4.40 -12.38
CA GLU A 95 15.77 4.66 -13.63
C GLU A 95 16.21 3.33 -14.22
N THR A 96 15.78 3.04 -15.47
CA THR A 96 16.10 1.82 -16.22
C THR A 96 16.95 2.20 -17.41
N PRO A 97 18.29 2.14 -17.29
CA PRO A 97 19.18 2.48 -18.39
C PRO A 97 19.14 1.42 -19.50
N VAL A 98 19.22 1.89 -20.72
CA VAL A 98 19.30 1.07 -21.92
C VAL A 98 20.62 1.31 -22.62
N TYR A 99 21.34 0.26 -22.85
CA TYR A 99 22.65 0.28 -23.49
C TYR A 99 22.63 -0.51 -24.80
N ILE A 100 23.57 -0.22 -25.66
CA ILE A 100 24.04 -1.13 -26.69
C ILE A 100 25.44 -1.60 -26.34
N THR A 101 25.78 -2.84 -26.74
CA THR A 101 27.13 -3.39 -26.65
C THR A 101 27.70 -3.57 -28.06
N GLY A 102 29.01 -3.66 -28.17
CA GLY A 102 29.67 -3.85 -29.47
C GLY A 102 29.76 -2.60 -30.36
N ASN A 103 29.89 -2.78 -31.67
CA ASN A 103 30.13 -1.68 -32.61
C ASN A 103 29.01 -1.54 -33.64
N ILE A 104 28.81 -0.31 -34.11
CA ILE A 104 27.89 0.00 -35.22
C ILE A 104 28.72 0.17 -36.50
N HIS A 105 28.31 -0.49 -37.56
CA HIS A 105 28.87 -0.30 -38.90
C HIS A 105 27.76 -0.28 -39.94
N LYS A 106 27.59 0.85 -40.66
CA LYS A 106 26.60 1.01 -41.75
C LYS A 106 25.20 0.56 -41.35
N GLY A 107 24.69 1.03 -40.18
CA GLY A 107 23.38 0.70 -39.68
C GLY A 107 23.23 -0.64 -38.95
N VAL A 108 24.30 -1.44 -38.97
CA VAL A 108 24.32 -2.77 -38.32
C VAL A 108 25.04 -2.68 -36.96
N LEU A 109 24.33 -3.00 -35.89
CA LEU A 109 24.91 -3.21 -34.57
C LEU A 109 25.43 -4.65 -34.47
N ASP A 110 26.75 -4.79 -34.39
CA ASP A 110 27.40 -6.08 -34.07
C ASP A 110 27.52 -6.23 -32.56
N GLY A 111 26.39 -6.42 -31.91
CA GLY A 111 26.23 -6.42 -30.47
C GLY A 111 24.78 -6.63 -30.02
N ASN A 112 24.54 -6.39 -28.75
CA ASN A 112 23.26 -6.60 -28.09
C ASN A 112 22.59 -5.27 -27.72
N ILE A 113 21.26 -5.25 -27.59
CA ILE A 113 20.51 -4.26 -26.81
C ILE A 113 20.46 -4.79 -25.37
N MET A 114 20.89 -3.99 -24.39
CA MET A 114 20.90 -4.39 -22.98
C MET A 114 20.07 -3.44 -22.15
N VAL A 115 19.10 -3.95 -21.42
CA VAL A 115 18.28 -3.22 -20.45
C VAL A 115 18.75 -3.60 -19.05
N GLU A 116 19.25 -2.63 -18.29
CA GLU A 116 19.62 -2.82 -16.90
C GLU A 116 18.40 -2.55 -16.02
N ALA A 117 17.83 -3.60 -15.49
CA ALA A 117 16.58 -3.53 -14.74
C ALA A 117 16.71 -2.72 -13.45
N SER A 118 15.77 -1.82 -13.23
CA SER A 118 15.70 -0.96 -12.04
C SER A 118 14.83 -1.54 -10.92
N ALA A 119 14.14 -2.65 -11.18
CA ALA A 119 13.09 -3.21 -10.34
C ALA A 119 11.81 -2.36 -10.28
N ASP A 120 11.66 -1.40 -11.19
CA ASP A 120 10.46 -0.60 -11.35
C ASP A 120 9.21 -1.49 -11.51
N PRO A 121 8.20 -1.37 -10.61
CA PRO A 121 6.97 -2.14 -10.72
C PRO A 121 6.04 -1.64 -11.83
N SER A 122 6.26 -0.42 -12.33
CA SER A 122 5.31 0.31 -13.18
C SER A 122 5.65 0.32 -14.67
N VAL A 123 6.70 -0.40 -15.10
CA VAL A 123 7.10 -0.40 -16.52
C VAL A 123 5.96 -0.86 -17.42
N ASN A 124 5.52 0.02 -18.33
CA ASN A 124 4.37 -0.20 -19.23
C ASN A 124 3.08 -0.62 -18.52
N THR A 125 2.87 -0.16 -17.30
CA THR A 125 1.61 -0.41 -16.60
C THR A 125 0.44 0.26 -17.32
N ARG A 126 -0.71 -0.42 -17.38
CA ARG A 126 -1.97 0.15 -17.87
C ARG A 126 -2.66 1.08 -16.85
N HIS A 127 -2.11 1.21 -15.65
CA HIS A 127 -2.74 1.88 -14.53
C HIS A 127 -2.15 3.26 -14.25
N ASP A 128 -1.07 3.61 -14.92
CA ASP A 128 -0.44 4.91 -14.83
C ASP A 128 -0.31 5.53 -16.23
N PRO A 129 -1.30 6.33 -16.66
CA PRO A 129 -1.31 6.91 -18.01
C PRO A 129 -0.22 7.96 -18.26
N GLY A 130 0.59 8.30 -17.25
CA GLY A 130 1.69 9.25 -17.36
C GLY A 130 3.08 8.61 -17.48
N SER A 131 3.18 7.27 -17.50
CA SER A 131 4.46 6.60 -17.73
C SER A 131 4.77 6.51 -19.22
N ASP A 132 5.95 6.99 -19.62
CA ASP A 132 6.46 6.81 -20.97
C ASP A 132 6.62 5.31 -21.27
N ASN A 133 6.42 4.94 -22.53
CA ASN A 133 6.52 3.56 -22.97
C ASN A 133 7.99 3.22 -23.27
N ILE A 134 8.63 2.41 -22.44
CA ILE A 134 10.04 2.00 -22.61
C ILE A 134 10.31 1.39 -24.00
N ILE A 135 9.31 0.71 -24.60
CA ILE A 135 9.47 0.11 -25.93
C ILE A 135 9.63 1.21 -26.98
N ASP A 136 8.77 2.24 -26.95
CA ASP A 136 8.82 3.36 -27.90
C ASP A 136 10.11 4.17 -27.71
N GLU A 137 10.55 4.38 -26.46
CA GLU A 137 11.81 5.04 -26.15
C GLU A 137 13.01 4.28 -26.74
N ILE A 138 13.04 2.94 -26.63
CA ILE A 138 14.12 2.12 -27.21
C ILE A 138 14.09 2.17 -28.73
N VAL A 139 12.92 2.08 -29.36
CA VAL A 139 12.76 2.22 -30.81
C VAL A 139 13.32 3.56 -31.28
N GLN A 140 12.97 4.65 -30.60
CA GLN A 140 13.45 6.00 -30.93
C GLN A 140 14.98 6.12 -30.74
N ALA A 141 15.51 5.59 -29.64
CA ALA A 141 16.94 5.63 -29.37
C ALA A 141 17.75 4.90 -30.44
N LEU A 142 17.31 3.71 -30.88
CA LEU A 142 17.98 2.96 -31.95
C LEU A 142 17.90 3.68 -33.31
N ARG A 143 16.81 4.38 -33.59
CA ARG A 143 16.68 5.23 -34.80
C ARG A 143 17.63 6.42 -34.76
N GLN A 144 17.79 7.09 -33.61
CA GLN A 144 18.73 8.19 -33.44
C GLN A 144 20.18 7.72 -33.64
N GLU A 145 20.49 6.47 -33.33
CA GLU A 145 21.76 5.82 -33.58
C GLU A 145 21.90 5.29 -35.00
N HIS A 146 20.88 5.48 -35.85
CA HIS A 146 20.83 4.97 -37.23
C HIS A 146 21.02 3.44 -37.32
N ILE A 147 20.49 2.68 -36.36
CA ILE A 147 20.53 1.22 -36.33
C ILE A 147 19.30 0.67 -37.02
N ASP A 148 19.48 -0.13 -38.07
CA ASP A 148 18.44 -0.87 -38.77
C ASP A 148 18.51 -2.38 -38.54
N THR A 149 19.68 -2.88 -38.13
CA THR A 149 19.88 -4.29 -37.84
C THR A 149 20.68 -4.49 -36.56
N VAL A 150 20.17 -5.34 -35.67
CA VAL A 150 20.86 -5.82 -34.46
C VAL A 150 21.23 -7.29 -34.66
N ARG A 151 22.52 -7.62 -34.73
CA ARG A 151 22.97 -9.00 -34.92
C ARG A 151 22.76 -9.86 -33.67
N GLY A 152 22.95 -9.28 -32.50
CA GLY A 152 22.78 -9.95 -31.22
C GLY A 152 21.33 -10.04 -30.76
N SER A 153 21.12 -10.01 -29.48
CA SER A 153 19.88 -10.26 -28.79
C SER A 153 19.45 -9.06 -27.92
N ILE A 154 18.21 -9.07 -27.45
CA ILE A 154 17.72 -8.20 -26.38
C ILE A 154 18.03 -8.91 -25.05
N VAL A 155 18.87 -8.31 -24.24
CA VAL A 155 19.31 -8.81 -22.93
C VAL A 155 18.69 -7.96 -21.85
N VAL A 156 18.01 -8.58 -20.88
CA VAL A 156 17.51 -7.92 -19.68
C VAL A 156 18.36 -8.39 -18.49
N ASP A 157 19.04 -7.46 -17.84
CA ASP A 157 19.85 -7.73 -16.65
C ASP A 157 18.97 -7.55 -15.41
N GLU A 158 18.57 -8.66 -14.80
CA GLU A 158 17.62 -8.70 -13.67
C GLU A 158 18.29 -8.87 -12.30
N HIS A 159 19.60 -8.68 -12.18
CA HIS A 159 20.37 -9.00 -10.96
C HIS A 159 20.12 -8.05 -9.78
N ARG A 160 19.23 -7.08 -9.90
CA ARG A 160 18.98 -6.08 -8.86
C ARG A 160 18.39 -6.67 -7.57
N PHE A 161 17.57 -7.71 -7.67
CA PHE A 161 16.93 -8.36 -6.53
C PHE A 161 17.44 -9.78 -6.32
N ALA A 162 17.98 -10.08 -5.12
CA ALA A 162 18.33 -11.44 -4.72
C ALA A 162 17.10 -12.24 -4.25
N GLY A 163 17.21 -13.55 -4.24
CA GLY A 163 16.18 -14.47 -3.77
C GLY A 163 15.03 -14.67 -4.77
N PRO A 164 14.02 -15.46 -4.39
CA PRO A 164 12.93 -15.83 -5.29
C PRO A 164 12.01 -14.65 -5.59
N ALA A 165 11.49 -14.58 -6.83
CA ALA A 165 10.50 -13.60 -7.23
C ALA A 165 9.16 -13.79 -6.53
N ILE A 166 8.81 -15.02 -6.18
CA ILE A 166 7.59 -15.41 -5.48
C ILE A 166 7.93 -15.74 -4.03
N ASN A 167 7.22 -15.11 -3.08
CA ASN A 167 7.44 -15.39 -1.68
C ASN A 167 7.00 -16.83 -1.35
N PRO A 168 7.86 -17.67 -0.75
CA PRO A 168 7.56 -19.08 -0.48
C PRO A 168 6.46 -19.31 0.56
N THR A 169 6.05 -18.27 1.30
CA THR A 169 4.97 -18.35 2.29
C THR A 169 3.58 -18.07 1.71
N TRP A 170 3.49 -17.73 0.41
CA TRP A 170 2.21 -17.52 -0.24
C TRP A 170 1.50 -18.83 -0.54
N ALA A 171 0.17 -18.80 -0.45
CA ALA A 171 -0.63 -19.98 -0.76
C ALA A 171 -0.55 -20.33 -2.25
N SER A 172 -0.38 -21.62 -2.57
CA SER A 172 -0.25 -22.08 -3.96
C SER A 172 -1.45 -21.71 -4.84
N GLY A 173 -2.66 -21.63 -4.25
CA GLY A 173 -3.88 -21.21 -4.95
C GLY A 173 -3.90 -19.73 -5.35
N ASP A 174 -3.09 -18.88 -4.74
CA ASP A 174 -2.97 -17.45 -5.10
C ASP A 174 -2.06 -17.23 -6.31
N LEU A 175 -1.06 -18.08 -6.49
CA LEU A 175 0.01 -17.91 -7.45
C LEU A 175 -0.39 -17.83 -8.94
N PRO A 176 -1.45 -18.50 -9.43
CA PRO A 176 -1.91 -18.35 -10.81
C PRO A 176 -2.55 -17.00 -11.11
N ASN A 177 -2.97 -16.26 -10.08
CA ASN A 177 -3.73 -15.03 -10.22
C ASN A 177 -2.79 -13.82 -10.32
N ALA A 178 -3.24 -12.75 -10.99
CA ALA A 178 -2.50 -11.51 -11.13
C ALA A 178 -2.08 -10.92 -9.77
N TYR A 179 -2.91 -11.05 -8.72
CA TYR A 179 -2.58 -10.59 -7.38
C TYR A 179 -1.54 -11.46 -6.65
N GLY A 180 -1.26 -12.67 -7.14
CA GLY A 180 -0.25 -13.61 -6.63
C GLY A 180 0.99 -13.68 -7.54
N THR A 181 1.15 -12.72 -8.45
CA THR A 181 2.33 -12.66 -9.32
C THR A 181 3.60 -12.32 -8.53
N GLY A 182 4.72 -12.82 -8.98
CA GLY A 182 6.03 -12.51 -8.40
C GLY A 182 6.50 -11.10 -8.72
N THR A 183 7.53 -10.67 -8.00
CA THR A 183 8.25 -9.43 -8.24
C THR A 183 9.68 -9.74 -8.68
N HIS A 184 10.04 -9.29 -9.86
CA HIS A 184 11.31 -9.57 -10.52
C HIS A 184 12.25 -8.36 -10.47
N GLY A 185 13.50 -8.54 -10.83
CA GLY A 185 14.42 -7.43 -11.08
C GLY A 185 13.93 -6.53 -12.21
N PHE A 186 13.25 -7.13 -13.19
CA PHE A 186 12.52 -6.44 -14.26
C PHE A 186 11.05 -6.82 -14.23
N ASN A 187 10.16 -5.85 -14.04
CA ASN A 187 8.71 -6.03 -14.09
C ASN A 187 8.17 -5.36 -15.37
N PHE A 188 7.12 -5.92 -15.95
CA PHE A 188 6.57 -5.43 -17.21
C PHE A 188 5.07 -5.74 -17.31
N GLU A 189 4.26 -4.73 -17.69
CA GLU A 189 2.80 -4.87 -17.82
C GLU A 189 2.16 -5.50 -16.58
N ASP A 190 2.49 -4.98 -15.37
CA ASP A 190 2.00 -5.44 -14.06
C ASP A 190 2.32 -6.92 -13.75
N ASN A 191 3.22 -7.56 -14.48
CA ASN A 191 3.47 -9.01 -14.46
C ASN A 191 2.18 -9.82 -14.59
N ALA A 192 1.22 -9.33 -15.39
CA ALA A 192 -0.11 -9.92 -15.50
C ALA A 192 -0.63 -9.93 -16.95
N SER A 193 -1.51 -10.89 -17.24
CA SER A 193 -2.29 -10.97 -18.46
C SER A 193 -3.75 -11.19 -18.10
N GLY A 194 -4.54 -10.11 -18.13
CA GLY A 194 -5.88 -10.13 -17.55
C GLY A 194 -5.84 -10.43 -16.05
N SER A 195 -6.49 -11.51 -15.62
CA SER A 195 -6.49 -11.98 -14.23
C SER A 195 -5.38 -12.99 -13.91
N ALA A 196 -4.58 -13.39 -14.90
CA ALA A 196 -3.53 -14.39 -14.73
C ALA A 196 -2.16 -13.77 -14.47
N SER A 197 -1.32 -14.44 -13.65
CA SER A 197 0.06 -14.03 -13.42
C SER A 197 0.96 -14.35 -14.62
N VAL A 198 1.94 -13.47 -14.89
CA VAL A 198 3.02 -13.69 -15.87
C VAL A 198 4.29 -14.06 -15.11
N ARG A 199 4.84 -15.24 -15.40
CA ARG A 199 5.99 -15.81 -14.67
C ARG A 199 7.33 -15.31 -15.15
N ASP A 200 7.43 -14.84 -16.38
CA ASP A 200 8.65 -14.29 -16.99
C ASP A 200 8.29 -12.96 -17.69
N PRO A 201 8.26 -11.85 -16.95
CA PRO A 201 8.01 -10.53 -17.52
C PRO A 201 9.14 -10.09 -18.47
N GLY A 202 10.38 -10.53 -18.24
CA GLY A 202 11.51 -10.25 -19.12
C GLY A 202 11.35 -10.91 -20.50
N ALA A 203 10.90 -12.17 -20.57
CA ALA A 203 10.59 -12.82 -21.85
C ALA A 203 9.45 -12.12 -22.58
N ARG A 204 8.40 -11.71 -21.84
CA ARG A 204 7.28 -10.95 -22.42
C ARG A 204 7.75 -9.62 -23.00
N PHE A 205 8.57 -8.88 -22.28
CA PHE A 205 9.18 -7.64 -22.76
C PHE A 205 10.02 -7.86 -24.02
N ARG A 206 10.92 -8.87 -24.03
CA ARG A 206 11.74 -9.20 -25.21
C ARG A 206 10.89 -9.47 -26.44
N SER A 207 9.80 -10.22 -26.30
CA SER A 207 8.85 -10.47 -27.40
C SER A 207 8.21 -9.18 -27.89
N ARG A 208 7.65 -8.36 -26.98
CA ARG A 208 7.00 -7.10 -27.33
C ARG A 208 7.94 -6.12 -28.01
N LEU A 209 9.16 -5.99 -27.49
CA LEU A 209 10.19 -5.12 -28.07
C LEU A 209 10.63 -5.63 -29.46
N THR A 210 10.80 -6.93 -29.65
CA THR A 210 11.15 -7.51 -30.96
C THR A 210 10.07 -7.20 -32.00
N ASP A 211 8.79 -7.37 -31.64
CA ASP A 211 7.66 -7.08 -32.51
C ASP A 211 7.60 -5.58 -32.88
N ALA A 212 7.80 -4.70 -31.89
CA ALA A 212 7.83 -3.26 -32.09
C ALA A 212 9.00 -2.80 -32.98
N LEU A 213 10.20 -3.35 -32.76
CA LEU A 213 11.38 -3.08 -33.58
C LEU A 213 11.14 -3.49 -35.03
N LYS A 214 10.62 -4.70 -35.25
CA LYS A 214 10.26 -5.19 -36.59
C LYS A 214 9.24 -4.30 -37.29
N ALA A 215 8.18 -3.88 -36.58
CA ALA A 215 7.17 -2.97 -37.10
C ALA A 215 7.74 -1.59 -37.46
N ASN A 216 8.88 -1.22 -36.88
CA ASN A 216 9.61 0.02 -37.13
C ASN A 216 10.81 -0.13 -38.08
N GLY A 217 10.93 -1.26 -38.78
CA GLY A 217 11.97 -1.50 -39.78
C GLY A 217 13.33 -1.90 -39.19
N ILE A 218 13.40 -2.21 -37.89
CA ILE A 218 14.64 -2.64 -37.23
C ILE A 218 14.58 -4.16 -37.03
N THR A 219 15.56 -4.87 -37.57
CA THR A 219 15.64 -6.34 -37.51
C THR A 219 16.56 -6.78 -36.37
N VAL A 220 16.10 -7.69 -35.51
CA VAL A 220 16.90 -8.34 -34.48
C VAL A 220 17.15 -9.79 -34.91
N LEU A 221 18.42 -10.16 -35.11
CA LEU A 221 18.77 -11.50 -35.60
C LEU A 221 18.85 -12.56 -34.49
N GLY A 222 18.90 -12.14 -33.21
CA GLY A 222 18.88 -13.03 -32.06
C GLY A 222 20.11 -13.93 -31.91
N ARG A 223 21.27 -13.55 -32.47
CA ARG A 223 22.49 -14.35 -32.37
C ARG A 223 23.01 -14.28 -30.92
N ASN A 224 23.52 -15.41 -30.45
CA ASN A 224 24.22 -15.46 -29.18
C ASN A 224 25.62 -14.86 -29.32
N LEU A 225 25.73 -13.55 -29.04
CA LEU A 225 27.02 -12.85 -29.05
C LEU A 225 27.53 -12.71 -27.62
N PRO A 226 28.83 -12.70 -27.37
CA PRO A 226 29.38 -12.41 -26.06
C PRO A 226 28.90 -11.05 -25.57
N ASN A 227 28.62 -10.94 -24.27
CA ASN A 227 28.37 -9.63 -23.66
C ASN A 227 29.70 -8.87 -23.66
N ASP A 228 29.86 -7.94 -24.59
CA ASP A 228 31.00 -7.02 -24.59
C ASP A 228 30.85 -6.13 -23.31
N THR A 229 31.95 -5.98 -22.59
CA THR A 229 32.03 -5.12 -21.40
C THR A 229 31.91 -3.64 -21.76
N ARG A 230 32.12 -3.28 -23.03
CA ARG A 230 31.93 -1.92 -23.53
C ARG A 230 30.45 -1.67 -23.76
N ARG A 231 29.84 -0.92 -22.82
CA ARG A 231 28.43 -0.51 -22.87
C ARG A 231 28.36 0.96 -23.27
N ARG A 232 27.51 1.28 -24.23
CA ARG A 232 27.18 2.67 -24.57
C ARG A 232 25.72 2.92 -24.25
N LEU A 233 25.48 3.88 -23.35
CA LEU A 233 24.11 4.32 -22.97
C LEU A 233 23.45 4.98 -24.17
N ILE A 234 22.23 4.54 -24.51
CA ILE A 234 21.41 5.11 -25.59
C ILE A 234 20.12 5.76 -25.07
N GLY A 235 19.74 5.49 -23.83
CA GLY A 235 18.58 6.08 -23.19
C GLY A 235 18.42 5.62 -21.75
N THR A 236 17.57 6.30 -21.00
CA THR A 236 17.18 5.90 -19.65
C THR A 236 15.69 6.12 -19.51
N HIS A 237 14.95 5.02 -19.35
CA HIS A 237 13.53 5.08 -19.00
C HIS A 237 13.39 5.50 -17.54
N ARG A 238 12.45 6.41 -17.26
CA ARG A 238 12.14 6.90 -15.92
C ARG A 238 10.70 6.63 -15.56
N SER A 239 10.47 6.05 -14.40
CA SER A 239 9.13 5.87 -13.86
C SER A 239 8.43 7.21 -13.56
N ALA A 240 7.14 7.16 -13.25
CA ALA A 240 6.48 8.21 -12.47
C ALA A 240 7.20 8.43 -11.12
N GLU A 241 6.89 9.51 -10.41
CA GLU A 241 7.41 9.71 -9.07
C GLU A 241 6.93 8.60 -8.14
N VAL A 242 7.77 8.17 -7.19
CA VAL A 242 7.43 7.07 -6.29
C VAL A 242 6.16 7.33 -5.49
N GLN A 243 5.82 8.59 -5.21
CA GLN A 243 4.55 8.96 -4.57
C GLN A 243 3.33 8.51 -5.42
N ASP A 244 3.39 8.64 -6.74
CA ASP A 244 2.30 8.24 -7.63
C ASP A 244 2.19 6.71 -7.70
N ILE A 245 3.33 6.02 -7.73
CA ILE A 245 3.41 4.56 -7.64
C ILE A 245 2.84 4.05 -6.31
N MET A 246 3.18 4.71 -5.19
CA MET A 246 2.63 4.41 -3.86
C MET A 246 1.12 4.63 -3.81
N ARG A 247 0.64 5.78 -4.31
CA ARG A 247 -0.80 6.07 -4.38
C ARG A 247 -1.52 5.00 -5.19
N SER A 248 -1.00 4.67 -6.36
CA SER A 248 -1.53 3.60 -7.22
C SER A 248 -1.60 2.25 -6.48
N CYS A 249 -0.53 1.87 -5.78
CA CYS A 249 -0.49 0.67 -4.94
C CYS A 249 -1.56 0.68 -3.85
N MET A 250 -1.73 1.78 -3.14
CA MET A 250 -2.67 1.89 -2.04
C MET A 250 -4.13 1.89 -2.52
N MET A 251 -4.43 2.59 -3.62
CA MET A 251 -5.76 2.67 -4.24
C MET A 251 -6.27 1.33 -4.75
N ARG A 252 -5.40 0.55 -5.41
CA ARG A 252 -5.76 -0.75 -6.00
C ARG A 252 -5.43 -1.93 -5.09
N SER A 253 -4.68 -1.68 -4.03
CA SER A 253 -4.14 -2.75 -3.18
C SER A 253 -3.21 -3.70 -3.93
N ASP A 254 -2.35 -3.15 -4.79
CA ASP A 254 -1.48 -3.93 -5.66
C ASP A 254 -0.37 -4.63 -4.87
N ASN A 255 -0.31 -5.97 -4.99
CA ASN A 255 0.67 -6.76 -4.25
C ASN A 255 2.05 -6.70 -4.90
N GLN A 256 2.12 -6.75 -6.23
CA GLN A 256 3.38 -6.72 -6.96
C GLN A 256 4.12 -5.40 -6.71
N TYR A 257 3.40 -4.27 -6.69
CA TYR A 257 3.96 -2.96 -6.35
C TYR A 257 4.50 -2.92 -4.92
N ALA A 258 3.75 -3.45 -3.96
CA ALA A 258 4.20 -3.48 -2.56
C ALA A 258 5.45 -4.36 -2.36
N GLU A 259 5.52 -5.53 -3.01
CA GLU A 259 6.70 -6.38 -2.96
C GLU A 259 7.92 -5.71 -3.61
N ALA A 260 7.72 -5.03 -4.75
CA ALA A 260 8.79 -4.26 -5.38
C ALA A 260 9.31 -3.14 -4.47
N MET A 261 8.41 -2.43 -3.78
CA MET A 261 8.76 -1.37 -2.82
C MET A 261 9.56 -1.91 -1.64
N LEU A 262 9.16 -3.04 -1.04
CA LEU A 262 9.90 -3.67 0.06
C LEU A 262 11.32 -4.05 -0.37
N ARG A 263 11.46 -4.67 -1.55
CA ARG A 263 12.75 -5.10 -2.09
C ARG A 263 13.61 -3.91 -2.51
N THR A 264 12.98 -2.84 -3.05
CA THR A 264 13.67 -1.58 -3.36
C THR A 264 14.15 -0.89 -2.08
N PHE A 265 13.36 -0.86 -1.02
CA PHE A 265 13.75 -0.35 0.29
C PHE A 265 15.01 -1.07 0.80
N SER A 266 15.04 -2.41 0.75
CA SER A 266 16.22 -3.21 1.05
C SER A 266 17.44 -2.76 0.25
N HIS A 267 17.30 -2.64 -1.08
CA HIS A 267 18.38 -2.24 -1.98
C HIS A 267 18.91 -0.83 -1.66
N LEU A 268 18.01 0.13 -1.41
CA LEU A 268 18.38 1.51 -1.04
C LEU A 268 19.04 1.60 0.35
N LYS A 269 18.91 0.57 1.18
CA LYS A 269 19.63 0.40 2.45
C LYS A 269 20.98 -0.30 2.26
N GLY A 270 21.41 -0.54 1.02
CA GLY A 270 22.66 -1.22 0.70
C GLY A 270 22.63 -2.74 0.93
N ARG A 271 21.43 -3.34 0.94
CA ARG A 271 21.24 -4.79 1.10
C ARG A 271 21.04 -5.45 -0.28
N ASP A 272 20.82 -6.75 -0.26
CA ASP A 272 20.73 -7.60 -1.46
C ASP A 272 19.41 -7.48 -2.24
N GLY A 273 18.45 -6.67 -1.78
CA GLY A 273 17.14 -6.52 -2.43
C GLY A 273 16.25 -7.76 -2.30
N SER A 274 16.51 -8.68 -1.38
CA SER A 274 15.59 -9.78 -1.08
C SER A 274 14.43 -9.32 -0.22
N THR A 275 13.30 -10.02 -0.30
CA THR A 275 12.14 -9.78 0.57
C THR A 275 12.52 -9.93 2.05
N ALA A 276 13.34 -10.92 2.39
CA ALA A 276 13.77 -11.15 3.76
C ALA A 276 14.59 -9.99 4.31
N SER A 277 15.58 -9.49 3.54
CA SER A 277 16.37 -8.34 3.98
C SER A 277 15.55 -7.05 4.03
N GLY A 278 14.53 -6.90 3.17
CA GLY A 278 13.59 -5.78 3.23
C GLY A 278 12.77 -5.80 4.52
N ALA A 279 12.22 -6.94 4.87
CA ALA A 279 11.47 -7.13 6.12
C ALA A 279 12.33 -6.84 7.37
N ASP A 280 13.59 -7.31 7.37
CA ASP A 280 14.53 -7.02 8.46
C ASP A 280 14.86 -5.52 8.57
N GLU A 281 15.04 -4.84 7.44
CA GLU A 281 15.31 -3.40 7.44
C GLU A 281 14.08 -2.58 7.85
N GLU A 282 12.85 -3.00 7.53
CA GLU A 282 11.62 -2.39 8.07
C GLU A 282 11.54 -2.50 9.59
N ILE A 283 11.79 -3.69 10.15
CA ILE A 283 11.83 -3.89 11.61
C ILE A 283 12.88 -2.98 12.25
N LYS A 284 14.07 -2.84 11.67
CA LYS A 284 15.12 -1.95 12.19
C LYS A 284 14.72 -0.48 12.12
N LEU A 285 14.13 -0.04 11.01
CA LEU A 285 13.64 1.33 10.84
C LEU A 285 12.62 1.67 11.93
N TRP A 286 11.59 0.86 12.07
CA TRP A 286 10.50 1.14 13.01
C TRP A 286 10.91 0.96 14.46
N LYS A 287 11.88 0.08 14.75
CA LYS A 287 12.54 0.02 16.05
C LYS A 287 13.28 1.32 16.39
N HIS A 288 14.03 1.86 15.43
CA HIS A 288 14.74 3.13 15.60
C HIS A 288 13.78 4.31 15.84
N LYS A 289 12.62 4.29 15.19
CA LYS A 289 11.55 5.28 15.40
C LYS A 289 10.71 5.04 16.68
N GLY A 290 11.07 4.03 17.49
CA GLY A 290 10.43 3.75 18.79
C GLY A 290 9.08 3.01 18.70
N ALA A 291 8.73 2.44 17.56
CA ALA A 291 7.50 1.68 17.42
C ALA A 291 7.48 0.40 18.27
N PRO A 292 6.31 -0.01 18.84
CA PRO A 292 6.19 -1.21 19.65
C PRO A 292 6.23 -2.48 18.78
N LEU A 293 7.35 -3.21 18.83
CA LEU A 293 7.62 -4.37 17.95
C LEU A 293 7.38 -5.73 18.58
N LYS A 294 6.82 -5.77 19.80
CA LYS A 294 6.55 -7.05 20.45
C LYS A 294 5.60 -7.88 19.58
N ASP A 295 5.99 -9.12 19.29
CA ASP A 295 5.24 -10.09 18.50
C ASP A 295 4.93 -9.65 17.04
N VAL A 296 5.56 -8.58 16.55
CA VAL A 296 5.49 -8.16 15.15
C VAL A 296 6.38 -9.06 14.30
N ARG A 297 5.84 -9.53 13.18
CA ARG A 297 6.56 -10.34 12.19
C ARG A 297 6.17 -9.90 10.78
N ILE A 298 7.16 -9.49 10.01
CA ILE A 298 7.03 -9.12 8.59
C ILE A 298 7.72 -10.20 7.76
N VAL A 299 7.02 -10.74 6.76
CA VAL A 299 7.57 -11.75 5.85
C VAL A 299 7.34 -11.41 4.37
N ASP A 300 6.50 -10.41 4.10
CA ASP A 300 6.30 -9.82 2.77
C ASP A 300 5.85 -8.36 2.89
N GLY A 301 5.88 -7.61 1.79
CA GLY A 301 5.48 -6.21 1.76
C GLY A 301 4.00 -5.98 1.46
N SER A 302 3.33 -6.97 0.88
CA SER A 302 1.94 -6.85 0.41
C SER A 302 0.89 -7.22 1.45
N GLY A 303 1.27 -8.06 2.42
CA GLY A 303 0.35 -8.68 3.37
C GLY A 303 -0.37 -9.91 2.78
N LEU A 304 0.06 -10.46 1.64
CA LEU A 304 -0.53 -11.66 1.06
C LEU A 304 -0.19 -12.91 1.88
N SER A 305 0.97 -12.92 2.52
CA SER A 305 1.35 -14.01 3.43
C SER A 305 0.51 -14.03 4.70
N ARG A 306 -0.10 -15.17 5.00
CA ARG A 306 -0.76 -15.39 6.29
C ARG A 306 0.21 -15.54 7.46
N SER A 307 1.52 -15.53 7.20
CA SER A 307 2.56 -15.59 8.22
C SER A 307 2.94 -14.23 8.79
N ASN A 308 2.50 -13.12 8.19
CA ASN A 308 2.65 -11.80 8.77
C ASN A 308 1.89 -11.68 10.10
N ARG A 309 2.47 -10.96 11.04
CA ARG A 309 1.82 -10.58 12.30
C ARG A 309 2.11 -9.12 12.57
N LEU A 310 1.06 -8.31 12.68
CA LEU A 310 1.15 -6.92 13.14
C LEU A 310 0.25 -6.75 14.35
N THR A 311 0.57 -5.81 15.23
CA THR A 311 -0.33 -5.34 16.28
C THR A 311 -0.98 -4.02 15.84
N ALA A 312 -2.16 -3.71 16.35
CA ALA A 312 -2.85 -2.48 16.00
C ALA A 312 -2.09 -1.24 16.50
N GLU A 313 -1.44 -1.34 17.66
CA GLU A 313 -0.59 -0.27 18.19
C GLU A 313 0.70 -0.07 17.37
N PHE A 314 1.33 -1.12 16.85
CA PHE A 314 2.47 -0.99 15.95
C PHE A 314 2.06 -0.24 14.67
N LEU A 315 0.99 -0.69 14.03
CA LEU A 315 0.50 -0.04 12.80
C LEU A 315 0.03 1.39 13.08
N GLY A 316 -0.59 1.61 14.24
CA GLY A 316 -0.96 2.94 14.73
C GLY A 316 0.24 3.86 14.93
N SER A 317 1.35 3.33 15.47
CA SER A 317 2.61 4.08 15.63
C SER A 317 3.22 4.45 14.28
N VAL A 318 3.22 3.53 13.30
CA VAL A 318 3.67 3.81 11.92
C VAL A 318 2.84 4.95 11.30
N LEU A 319 1.52 4.86 11.38
CA LEU A 319 0.62 5.88 10.84
C LEU A 319 0.73 7.21 11.58
N GLY A 320 0.90 7.20 12.90
CA GLY A 320 1.12 8.39 13.71
C GLY A 320 2.38 9.14 13.30
N GLU A 321 3.49 8.44 13.09
CA GLU A 321 4.73 9.01 12.57
C GLU A 321 4.52 9.63 11.17
N MET A 322 3.84 8.90 10.29
CA MET A 322 3.59 9.34 8.91
C MET A 322 2.54 10.46 8.79
N ALA A 323 1.75 10.72 9.83
CA ALA A 323 0.80 11.83 9.83
C ALA A 323 1.50 13.21 9.78
N HIS A 324 2.80 13.28 10.10
CA HIS A 324 3.60 14.49 9.96
C HIS A 324 3.96 14.81 8.49
N ASP A 325 3.87 13.84 7.56
CA ASP A 325 3.97 14.11 6.12
C ASP A 325 2.56 14.42 5.56
N PRO A 326 2.29 15.69 5.16
CA PRO A 326 0.96 16.10 4.73
C PRO A 326 0.46 15.36 3.46
N TRP A 327 1.36 14.70 2.74
CA TRP A 327 1.03 13.97 1.52
C TRP A 327 0.70 12.51 1.76
N TYR A 328 1.17 11.91 2.86
CA TYR A 328 1.02 10.47 3.07
C TYR A 328 -0.45 10.05 3.16
N ALA A 329 -1.30 10.84 3.81
CA ALA A 329 -2.73 10.57 3.90
C ALA A 329 -3.41 10.56 2.50
N SER A 330 -2.91 11.33 1.54
CA SER A 330 -3.44 11.37 0.17
C SER A 330 -3.20 10.09 -0.65
N PHE A 331 -2.36 9.18 -0.17
CA PHE A 331 -2.17 7.88 -0.81
C PHE A 331 -3.31 6.91 -0.52
N PHE A 332 -4.09 7.17 0.50
CA PHE A 332 -5.17 6.28 0.94
C PHE A 332 -6.47 6.59 0.19
N PRO A 333 -7.24 5.56 -0.22
CA PRO A 333 -8.55 5.78 -0.79
C PRO A 333 -9.52 6.43 0.20
N LEU A 334 -10.28 7.41 -0.27
CA LEU A 334 -11.33 8.08 0.50
C LEU A 334 -12.61 7.23 0.54
N ALA A 335 -13.19 7.12 1.71
CA ALA A 335 -14.44 6.41 1.93
C ALA A 335 -15.59 7.03 1.11
N GLY A 336 -16.37 6.17 0.45
CA GLY A 336 -17.47 6.55 -0.43
C GLY A 336 -17.05 7.04 -1.83
N GLN A 337 -15.75 7.30 -2.08
CA GLN A 337 -15.29 8.00 -3.28
C GLN A 337 -14.29 7.20 -4.12
N GLU A 338 -13.27 6.61 -3.50
CA GLU A 338 -12.10 6.12 -4.22
C GLU A 338 -11.75 4.64 -3.96
N GLY A 339 -11.08 4.06 -4.93
CA GLY A 339 -10.37 2.79 -4.83
C GLY A 339 -11.20 1.67 -4.17
N THR A 340 -10.59 0.97 -3.22
CA THR A 340 -11.23 -0.14 -2.50
C THR A 340 -12.31 0.31 -1.51
N LEU A 341 -12.43 1.62 -1.25
CA LEU A 341 -13.45 2.21 -0.37
C LEU A 341 -14.62 2.88 -1.10
N LYS A 342 -14.66 2.86 -2.43
CA LYS A 342 -15.70 3.55 -3.23
C LYS A 342 -17.14 3.28 -2.77
N ARG A 343 -17.42 2.12 -2.18
CA ARG A 343 -18.75 1.75 -1.67
C ARG A 343 -18.81 1.70 -0.14
N PHE A 344 -17.76 2.06 0.57
CA PHE A 344 -17.71 2.07 2.02
C PHE A 344 -18.06 3.48 2.51
N MET A 345 -19.03 3.60 3.40
CA MET A 345 -19.52 4.89 3.91
C MET A 345 -20.12 5.83 2.83
N SER A 346 -20.53 5.31 1.66
CA SER A 346 -21.24 6.12 0.68
C SER A 346 -22.59 6.57 1.23
N GLY A 347 -22.87 7.89 1.22
CA GLY A 347 -24.04 8.51 1.85
C GLY A 347 -23.95 8.67 3.38
N SER A 348 -22.83 8.32 3.99
CA SER A 348 -22.54 8.51 5.41
C SER A 348 -22.07 9.94 5.70
N PRO A 349 -22.28 10.48 6.93
CA PRO A 349 -21.66 11.75 7.35
C PRO A 349 -20.13 11.74 7.26
N LEU A 350 -19.51 10.58 7.27
CA LEU A 350 -18.06 10.40 7.15
C LEU A 350 -17.58 10.13 5.71
N GLU A 351 -18.46 10.21 4.70
CA GLU A 351 -18.05 10.12 3.30
C GLU A 351 -17.04 11.22 2.97
N GLY A 352 -15.88 10.81 2.42
CA GLY A 352 -14.77 11.72 2.11
C GLY A 352 -13.93 12.18 3.30
N TYR A 353 -14.33 11.85 4.54
CA TYR A 353 -13.60 12.23 5.76
C TYR A 353 -12.80 11.07 6.39
N VAL A 354 -12.82 9.90 5.79
CA VAL A 354 -12.08 8.71 6.24
C VAL A 354 -11.26 8.17 5.10
N ALA A 355 -9.94 8.15 5.28
CA ALA A 355 -8.95 7.70 4.31
C ALA A 355 -8.27 6.42 4.82
N LEU A 356 -8.66 5.24 4.33
CA LEU A 356 -8.20 3.97 4.87
C LEU A 356 -7.70 3.01 3.79
N LYS A 357 -6.60 2.34 4.08
CA LYS A 357 -6.22 1.12 3.37
C LYS A 357 -7.06 -0.06 3.87
N THR A 358 -7.60 -0.83 2.94
CA THR A 358 -8.29 -2.07 3.24
C THR A 358 -7.35 -3.27 3.19
N GLY A 359 -7.58 -4.25 4.05
CA GLY A 359 -6.99 -5.59 3.98
C GLY A 359 -8.09 -6.64 3.94
N SER A 360 -8.03 -7.58 2.99
CA SER A 360 -9.06 -8.61 2.85
C SER A 360 -8.45 -9.94 2.42
N MET A 361 -8.76 -10.98 3.20
CA MET A 361 -8.45 -12.39 2.90
C MET A 361 -9.63 -13.26 3.37
N ASN A 362 -9.60 -14.54 3.06
CA ASN A 362 -10.61 -15.44 3.61
C ASN A 362 -10.59 -15.42 5.15
N GLY A 363 -11.72 -15.06 5.76
CA GLY A 363 -11.87 -14.92 7.22
C GLY A 363 -11.20 -13.68 7.82
N ILE A 364 -10.70 -12.74 7.02
CA ILE A 364 -9.97 -11.56 7.48
C ILE A 364 -10.49 -10.29 6.79
N GLN A 365 -10.69 -9.23 7.58
CA GLN A 365 -10.94 -7.88 7.10
C GLN A 365 -10.21 -6.90 7.99
N SER A 366 -9.44 -6.00 7.40
CA SER A 366 -8.68 -4.98 8.14
C SER A 366 -8.82 -3.60 7.49
N TYR A 367 -8.68 -2.57 8.30
CA TYR A 367 -8.70 -1.17 7.89
C TYR A 367 -7.63 -0.42 8.68
N ALA A 368 -6.85 0.41 7.99
CA ALA A 368 -5.81 1.22 8.64
C ALA A 368 -5.58 2.51 7.86
N GLY A 369 -5.47 3.62 8.55
CA GLY A 369 -5.27 4.96 7.97
C GLY A 369 -5.77 6.06 8.88
N TYR A 370 -6.53 7.02 8.34
CA TYR A 370 -6.84 8.26 9.01
C TYR A 370 -8.31 8.65 8.92
N LYS A 371 -8.81 9.33 9.97
CA LYS A 371 -9.85 10.32 9.82
C LYS A 371 -9.18 11.65 9.49
N ILE A 372 -9.72 12.38 8.55
CA ILE A 372 -9.20 13.66 8.07
C ILE A 372 -10.22 14.77 8.29
N ASN A 373 -9.76 16.02 8.26
CA ASN A 373 -10.62 17.22 8.29
C ASN A 373 -10.92 17.72 6.85
N GLU A 374 -11.57 18.88 6.75
CA GLU A 374 -11.92 19.53 5.48
C GLU A 374 -10.68 19.94 4.64
N ASP A 375 -9.54 20.17 5.29
CA ASP A 375 -8.27 20.48 4.64
C ASP A 375 -7.48 19.22 4.24
N TYR A 376 -8.09 18.04 4.31
CA TYR A 376 -7.48 16.73 4.11
C TYR A 376 -6.34 16.39 5.09
N ALA A 377 -6.22 17.11 6.19
CA ALA A 377 -5.22 16.83 7.21
C ALA A 377 -5.69 15.72 8.17
N PRO A 378 -4.80 14.74 8.49
CA PRO A 378 -5.09 13.70 9.47
C PRO A 378 -5.41 14.28 10.84
N THR A 379 -6.52 13.83 11.43
CA THR A 379 -6.92 14.20 12.80
C THR A 379 -6.84 13.02 13.76
N HIS A 380 -7.11 11.82 13.26
CA HIS A 380 -7.00 10.59 14.04
C HIS A 380 -6.38 9.49 13.20
N VAL A 381 -5.61 8.63 13.85
CA VAL A 381 -5.22 7.33 13.31
C VAL A 381 -6.32 6.33 13.62
N VAL A 382 -6.69 5.54 12.64
CA VAL A 382 -7.71 4.48 12.74
C VAL A 382 -7.11 3.16 12.30
N VAL A 383 -7.08 2.17 13.20
CA VAL A 383 -6.66 0.80 12.90
C VAL A 383 -7.70 -0.17 13.43
N VAL A 384 -8.27 -0.99 12.56
CA VAL A 384 -9.18 -2.08 12.92
C VAL A 384 -8.76 -3.34 12.16
N MET A 385 -8.41 -4.38 12.87
CA MET A 385 -8.07 -5.68 12.29
C MET A 385 -8.98 -6.75 12.84
N MET A 386 -9.71 -7.44 11.96
CA MET A 386 -10.65 -8.50 12.30
C MET A 386 -10.21 -9.79 11.62
N ASN A 387 -9.86 -10.78 12.41
CA ASN A 387 -9.59 -12.14 11.95
C ASN A 387 -10.75 -13.07 12.34
N ASN A 388 -10.78 -14.26 11.82
CA ASN A 388 -11.81 -15.28 12.10
C ASN A 388 -13.26 -14.85 11.74
N LEU A 389 -13.42 -13.95 10.75
CA LEU A 389 -14.72 -13.46 10.32
C LEU A 389 -15.51 -14.50 9.56
N LYS A 390 -16.78 -14.71 9.94
CA LYS A 390 -17.74 -15.54 9.22
C LYS A 390 -18.52 -14.76 8.15
N ASN A 391 -18.79 -13.46 8.40
CA ASN A 391 -19.54 -12.60 7.50
C ASN A 391 -18.86 -11.21 7.38
N ARG A 392 -18.08 -11.04 6.31
CA ARG A 392 -17.36 -9.79 6.05
C ARG A 392 -18.27 -8.61 5.72
N ALA A 393 -19.38 -8.85 5.02
CA ALA A 393 -20.31 -7.78 4.66
C ALA A 393 -20.96 -7.19 5.92
N ARG A 394 -21.41 -8.02 6.84
CA ARG A 394 -21.95 -7.58 8.12
C ARG A 394 -20.90 -6.84 8.95
N ALA A 395 -19.71 -7.39 9.13
CA ALA A 395 -18.62 -6.76 9.86
C ALA A 395 -18.25 -5.37 9.30
N ARG A 396 -18.34 -5.19 7.98
CA ARG A 396 -18.13 -3.89 7.31
C ARG A 396 -19.21 -2.88 7.69
N THR A 397 -20.49 -3.28 7.74
CA THR A 397 -21.60 -2.41 8.15
C THR A 397 -21.46 -2.03 9.63
N ASP A 398 -21.17 -3.01 10.49
CA ASP A 398 -21.03 -2.77 11.93
C ASP A 398 -19.84 -1.85 12.23
N LEU A 399 -18.73 -1.98 11.48
CA LEU A 399 -17.59 -1.06 11.54
C LEU A 399 -17.99 0.36 11.11
N GLN A 400 -18.74 0.50 10.01
CA GLN A 400 -19.24 1.81 9.58
C GLN A 400 -20.05 2.48 10.70
N THR A 401 -21.00 1.79 11.27
CA THR A 401 -21.83 2.30 12.40
C THR A 401 -20.97 2.68 13.61
N MET A 402 -19.94 1.87 13.92
CA MET A 402 -19.01 2.20 15.01
C MET A 402 -18.27 3.51 14.74
N LEU A 403 -17.73 3.70 13.54
CA LEU A 403 -16.99 4.90 13.17
C LEU A 403 -17.89 6.14 13.14
N GLU A 404 -19.14 6.02 12.63
CA GLU A 404 -20.13 7.10 12.60
C GLU A 404 -20.58 7.56 14.01
N ARG A 405 -20.55 6.65 14.99
CA ARG A 405 -20.86 6.98 16.40
C ARG A 405 -19.66 7.53 17.16
N LEU A 406 -18.46 7.27 16.66
CA LEU A 406 -17.22 7.67 17.32
C LEU A 406 -16.76 9.07 16.88
N PHE A 407 -17.07 9.46 15.64
CA PHE A 407 -16.66 10.70 14.99
C PHE A 407 -17.84 11.59 14.57
#